data_8112cebbca0f20e576cfc3aba48d0c4c
#
_entry.id   8112cebbca0f20e576cfc3aba48d0c4c
#
_cell.length_a   1.000
_cell.length_b   1.000
_cell.length_c   1.000
_cell.angle_alpha   90.00
_cell.angle_beta   90.00
_cell.angle_gamma   90.00
#
_symmetry.space_group_name_H-M   'P 1'
#
loop_
_entity.id
_entity.type
_entity.pdbx_description
1 polymer ?
#
loop_
_entity_poly.entity_id
_entity_poly.type
_entity_poly.pdbx_seq_one_letter_code
_entity_poly.pdbx_strand_id
1 'polypeptide(L)'
;MKKYFGTDGIRGIPNKNLTKEIVSNVTCSVEDILKPTSVAVILDTRDSSLEILDWICEGFSENIEVINYGVLPSGSMPILLETFGHNLGIIISASHNPSEYNGIKLIDENGSKLQDEIEIEIEANIENISLPSAHTSLKNPKRDIRFILNFLIRFLILI
;
A
#
# COMPACT_ATOMS: atom_id res chain seq x y z
N MET A 1 -17.05 -11.73 -9.32
CA MET A 1 -17.29 -10.25 -9.22
C MET A 1 -16.53 -9.78 -8.01
N LYS A 2 -15.70 -8.76 -8.12
CA LYS A 2 -14.94 -8.21 -6.99
C LYS A 2 -15.87 -7.61 -5.93
N LYS A 3 -15.61 -7.91 -4.67
CA LYS A 3 -16.41 -7.44 -3.52
C LYS A 3 -15.81 -6.15 -2.92
N TYR A 4 -14.50 -6.09 -2.82
CA TYR A 4 -13.75 -5.01 -2.18
C TYR A 4 -13.00 -4.14 -3.19
N PHE A 5 -12.31 -4.75 -4.16
CA PHE A 5 -11.56 -4.02 -5.17
C PHE A 5 -12.49 -3.37 -6.21
N GLY A 6 -12.40 -2.05 -6.29
CA GLY A 6 -12.95 -1.27 -7.40
C GLY A 6 -11.98 -1.14 -8.56
N THR A 7 -12.25 -0.19 -9.47
CA THR A 7 -11.38 0.08 -10.62
C THR A 7 -9.96 0.52 -10.22
N ASP A 8 -9.83 1.17 -9.07
CA ASP A 8 -8.58 1.80 -8.64
C ASP A 8 -8.31 1.50 -7.14
N GLY A 9 -8.25 0.24 -6.79
CA GLY A 9 -8.02 -0.24 -5.43
C GLY A 9 -9.29 -0.32 -4.58
N ILE A 10 -9.12 -0.39 -3.27
CA ILE A 10 -10.20 -0.45 -2.28
C ILE A 10 -10.38 0.94 -1.69
N ARG A 11 -11.59 1.47 -1.74
CA ARG A 11 -11.92 2.81 -1.20
C ARG A 11 -13.14 2.76 -0.33
N GLY A 12 -13.15 3.59 0.72
CA GLY A 12 -14.29 3.73 1.62
C GLY A 12 -14.09 4.81 2.66
N ILE A 13 -15.04 4.91 3.58
CA ILE A 13 -14.93 5.78 4.74
C ILE A 13 -14.31 4.93 5.87
N PRO A 14 -13.14 5.33 6.41
CA PRO A 14 -12.48 4.62 7.51
C PRO A 14 -13.42 4.37 8.69
N ASN A 15 -13.31 3.19 9.29
CA ASN A 15 -14.15 2.71 10.39
C ASN A 15 -15.65 2.55 10.06
N LYS A 16 -16.04 2.69 8.77
CA LYS A 16 -17.40 2.40 8.31
C LYS A 16 -17.41 1.23 7.32
N ASN A 17 -16.92 1.47 6.11
CA ASN A 17 -16.88 0.48 5.04
C ASN A 17 -15.46 0.23 4.50
N LEU A 18 -14.47 0.98 4.96
CA LEU A 18 -13.06 0.67 4.91
C LEU A 18 -12.60 0.42 6.36
N THR A 19 -12.64 -0.84 6.79
CA THR A 19 -12.36 -1.21 8.18
C THR A 19 -10.97 -1.81 8.34
N LYS A 20 -10.46 -1.78 9.57
CA LYS A 20 -9.24 -2.47 9.95
C LYS A 20 -9.23 -3.91 9.48
N GLU A 21 -10.32 -4.65 9.74
CA GLU A 21 -10.46 -6.04 9.34
C GLU A 21 -10.29 -6.23 7.83
N ILE A 22 -10.93 -5.39 7.01
CA ILE A 22 -10.80 -5.48 5.55
C ILE A 22 -9.35 -5.22 5.13
N VAL A 23 -8.72 -4.17 5.63
CA VAL A 23 -7.35 -3.80 5.23
C VAL A 23 -6.35 -4.85 5.68
N SER A 24 -6.41 -5.31 6.95
CA SER A 24 -5.49 -6.33 7.47
C SER A 24 -5.69 -7.68 6.77
N ASN A 25 -6.93 -8.07 6.47
CA ASN A 25 -7.20 -9.30 5.73
C ASN A 25 -6.68 -9.23 4.28
N VAL A 26 -6.84 -8.08 3.62
CA VAL A 26 -6.31 -7.88 2.27
C VAL A 26 -4.78 -7.98 2.28
N THR A 27 -4.09 -7.33 3.22
CA THR A 27 -2.62 -7.36 3.27
C THR A 27 -2.08 -8.74 3.67
N CYS A 28 -2.76 -9.47 4.56
CA CYS A 28 -2.44 -10.86 4.86
C CYS A 28 -2.60 -11.76 3.62
N SER A 29 -3.70 -11.59 2.88
CA SER A 29 -3.92 -12.32 1.62
C SER A 29 -2.88 -11.97 0.54
N VAL A 30 -2.45 -10.71 0.49
CA VAL A 30 -1.37 -10.25 -0.38
C VAL A 30 -0.05 -10.95 -0.05
N GLU A 31 0.28 -11.10 1.25
CA GLU A 31 1.46 -11.84 1.66
C GLU A 31 1.41 -13.30 1.19
N ASP A 32 0.28 -13.97 1.37
CA ASP A 32 0.12 -15.38 0.98
C ASP A 32 0.27 -15.60 -0.54
N ILE A 33 -0.28 -14.69 -1.34
CA ILE A 33 -0.35 -14.84 -2.80
C ILE A 33 0.91 -14.30 -3.47
N LEU A 34 1.33 -13.08 -3.15
CA LEU A 34 2.44 -12.40 -3.82
C LEU A 34 3.79 -12.65 -3.16
N LYS A 35 3.80 -13.04 -1.88
CA LYS A 35 5.01 -13.30 -1.09
C LYS A 35 6.07 -12.20 -1.17
N PRO A 36 5.69 -10.93 -0.98
CA PRO A 36 6.64 -9.85 -1.03
C PRO A 36 7.63 -9.98 0.13
N THR A 37 8.87 -9.57 -0.07
CA THR A 37 9.85 -9.47 1.01
C THR A 37 9.99 -8.03 1.53
N SER A 38 9.66 -7.07 0.67
CA SER A 38 9.76 -5.64 0.97
C SER A 38 8.64 -4.86 0.30
N VAL A 39 7.98 -4.02 1.09
CA VAL A 39 6.80 -3.23 0.69
C VAL A 39 7.08 -1.75 0.88
N ALA A 40 6.96 -0.96 -0.19
CA ALA A 40 6.99 0.49 -0.12
C ALA A 40 5.59 1.03 0.15
N VAL A 41 5.43 1.94 1.11
CA VAL A 41 4.17 2.62 1.38
C VAL A 41 4.32 4.13 1.23
N ILE A 42 3.40 4.77 0.52
CA ILE A 42 3.24 6.22 0.48
C ILE A 42 1.83 6.61 0.89
N LEU A 43 1.70 7.82 1.41
CA LEU A 43 0.47 8.37 1.94
C LEU A 43 0.05 9.61 1.15
N ASP A 44 -1.24 9.95 1.20
CA ASP A 44 -1.70 11.31 0.97
C ASP A 44 -1.86 12.07 2.31
N THR A 45 -2.39 13.28 2.26
CA THR A 45 -2.50 14.18 3.42
C THR A 45 -3.75 13.97 4.27
N ARG A 46 -4.50 12.88 4.07
CA ARG A 46 -5.75 12.59 4.82
C ARG A 46 -5.42 12.18 6.25
N ASP A 47 -6.24 12.62 7.19
CA ASP A 47 -6.05 12.36 8.63
C ASP A 47 -6.01 10.85 8.98
N SER A 48 -6.78 10.05 8.25
CA SER A 48 -6.86 8.60 8.46
C SER A 48 -5.71 7.79 7.84
N SER A 49 -4.77 8.43 7.12
CA SER A 49 -3.74 7.69 6.39
C SER A 49 -2.78 6.93 7.30
N LEU A 50 -2.43 7.49 8.47
CA LEU A 50 -1.58 6.79 9.45
C LEU A 50 -2.30 5.62 10.12
N GLU A 51 -3.58 5.77 10.42
CA GLU A 51 -4.38 4.66 10.98
C GLU A 51 -4.47 3.49 9.99
N ILE A 52 -4.69 3.77 8.70
CA ILE A 52 -4.72 2.73 7.66
C ILE A 52 -3.34 2.08 7.48
N LEU A 53 -2.27 2.84 7.64
CA LEU A 53 -0.91 2.31 7.62
C LEU A 53 -0.68 1.30 8.74
N ASP A 54 -1.18 1.58 9.95
CA ASP A 54 -1.13 0.63 11.07
C ASP A 54 -1.91 -0.66 10.76
N TRP A 55 -3.10 -0.55 10.14
CA TRP A 55 -3.88 -1.71 9.72
C TRP A 55 -3.17 -2.56 8.64
N ILE A 56 -2.44 -1.92 7.73
CA ILE A 56 -1.61 -2.61 6.74
C ILE A 56 -0.52 -3.43 7.44
N CYS A 57 0.15 -2.84 8.43
CA CYS A 57 1.20 -3.52 9.18
C CYS A 57 0.68 -4.72 9.98
N GLU A 58 -0.53 -4.64 10.49
CA GLU A 58 -1.15 -5.76 11.22
C GLU A 58 -1.50 -6.95 10.32
N GLY A 59 -1.70 -6.72 9.03
CA GLY A 59 -1.95 -7.80 8.08
C GLY A 59 -0.68 -8.50 7.59
N PHE A 60 0.49 -7.88 7.70
CA PHE A 60 1.77 -8.48 7.31
C PHE A 60 2.48 -9.14 8.49
N SER A 61 3.07 -10.31 8.27
CA SER A 61 3.94 -10.96 9.25
C SER A 61 5.24 -10.19 9.49
N GLU A 62 5.94 -10.48 10.59
CA GLU A 62 7.22 -9.87 10.94
C GLU A 62 8.33 -10.10 9.90
N ASN A 63 8.16 -11.06 8.99
CA ASN A 63 9.12 -11.37 7.93
C ASN A 63 9.07 -10.36 6.78
N ILE A 64 8.00 -9.57 6.67
CA ILE A 64 7.83 -8.58 5.61
C ILE A 64 8.40 -7.23 6.06
N GLU A 65 9.28 -6.65 5.25
CA GLU A 65 9.80 -5.32 5.51
C GLU A 65 8.84 -4.26 4.93
N VAL A 66 8.14 -3.52 5.80
CA VAL A 66 7.26 -2.40 5.39
C VAL A 66 7.95 -1.06 5.64
N ILE A 67 8.15 -0.30 4.57
CA ILE A 67 8.87 0.99 4.61
C ILE A 67 7.91 2.12 4.24
N ASN A 68 7.68 3.02 5.19
CA ASN A 68 6.86 4.22 5.01
C ASN A 68 7.71 5.37 4.46
N TYR A 69 7.46 5.78 3.22
CA TYR A 69 8.12 6.92 2.58
C TYR A 69 7.41 8.26 2.84
N GLY A 70 6.34 8.25 3.63
CA GLY A 70 5.59 9.45 3.99
C GLY A 70 4.68 9.96 2.87
N VAL A 71 4.38 11.26 2.94
CA VAL A 71 3.47 11.89 1.98
C VAL A 71 4.19 12.18 0.68
N LEU A 72 3.82 11.45 -0.38
CA LEU A 72 4.39 11.60 -1.71
C LEU A 72 3.30 11.49 -2.79
N PRO A 73 3.49 12.09 -3.96
CA PRO A 73 2.60 11.91 -5.10
C PRO A 73 2.54 10.44 -5.54
N SER A 74 1.37 9.94 -5.96
CA SER A 74 1.21 8.54 -6.41
C SER A 74 2.17 8.15 -7.53
N GLY A 75 2.51 9.08 -8.41
CA GLY A 75 3.49 8.85 -9.50
C GLY A 75 4.92 8.59 -9.05
N SER A 76 5.25 8.79 -7.77
CA SER A 76 6.57 8.44 -7.22
C SER A 76 6.71 6.94 -6.91
N MET A 77 5.60 6.19 -6.80
CA MET A 77 5.65 4.79 -6.40
C MET A 77 6.49 3.92 -7.37
N PRO A 78 6.29 3.95 -8.70
CA PRO A 78 7.10 3.13 -9.62
C PRO A 78 8.60 3.38 -9.45
N ILE A 79 8.96 4.61 -9.17
CA ILE A 79 10.34 5.03 -9.00
C ILE A 79 10.93 4.51 -7.69
N LEU A 80 10.14 4.52 -6.60
CA LEU A 80 10.57 3.95 -5.33
C LEU A 80 10.80 2.44 -5.46
N LEU A 81 9.89 1.73 -6.15
CA LEU A 81 10.00 0.30 -6.39
C LEU A 81 11.28 -0.03 -7.15
N GLU A 82 11.53 0.62 -8.27
CA GLU A 82 12.73 0.41 -9.08
C GLU A 82 14.02 0.79 -8.33
N THR A 83 14.03 1.98 -7.70
CA THR A 83 15.25 2.51 -7.07
C THR A 83 15.69 1.71 -5.85
N PHE A 84 14.75 1.19 -5.07
CA PHE A 84 15.01 0.51 -3.81
C PHE A 84 14.79 -1.00 -3.85
N GLY A 85 14.29 -1.53 -4.97
CA GLY A 85 14.08 -2.96 -5.17
C GLY A 85 12.94 -3.52 -4.32
N HIS A 86 11.87 -2.75 -4.11
CA HIS A 86 10.70 -3.26 -3.41
C HIS A 86 9.85 -4.13 -4.34
N ASN A 87 9.27 -5.20 -3.78
CA ASN A 87 8.46 -6.15 -4.54
C ASN A 87 6.99 -5.72 -4.67
N LEU A 88 6.55 -4.80 -3.81
CA LEU A 88 5.18 -4.33 -3.75
C LEU A 88 5.15 -2.86 -3.33
N GLY A 89 4.23 -2.10 -3.92
CA GLY A 89 3.89 -0.75 -3.52
C GLY A 89 2.47 -0.67 -2.97
N ILE A 90 2.27 0.08 -1.90
CA ILE A 90 0.94 0.43 -1.38
C ILE A 90 0.80 1.94 -1.34
N ILE A 91 -0.23 2.45 -1.99
CA ILE A 91 -0.58 3.86 -1.97
C ILE A 91 -1.84 4.03 -1.11
N ILE A 92 -1.73 4.77 -0.02
CA ILE A 92 -2.86 5.10 0.85
C ILE A 92 -3.43 6.44 0.39
N SER A 93 -4.52 6.37 -0.35
CA SER A 93 -5.23 7.54 -0.90
C SER A 93 -6.58 7.17 -1.48
N ALA A 94 -7.53 8.09 -1.44
CA ALA A 94 -8.77 8.02 -2.18
C ALA A 94 -8.83 9.00 -3.37
N SER A 95 -7.66 9.51 -3.82
CA SER A 95 -7.56 10.40 -4.97
C SER A 95 -8.45 11.66 -4.82
N HIS A 96 -9.41 11.85 -5.73
CA HIS A 96 -10.32 12.99 -5.78
C HIS A 96 -11.60 12.86 -4.92
N ASN A 97 -11.75 11.75 -4.19
CA ASN A 97 -12.90 11.59 -3.28
C ASN A 97 -12.84 12.61 -2.14
N PRO A 98 -14.00 12.97 -1.53
CA PRO A 98 -14.06 13.82 -0.35
C PRO A 98 -13.09 13.39 0.77
N SER A 99 -12.76 14.31 1.67
CA SER A 99 -11.72 14.12 2.70
C SER A 99 -12.03 12.99 3.68
N GLU A 100 -13.29 12.67 3.91
CA GLU A 100 -13.73 11.57 4.76
C GLU A 100 -13.47 10.17 4.16
N TYR A 101 -13.23 10.08 2.84
CA TYR A 101 -12.83 8.83 2.20
C TYR A 101 -11.33 8.60 2.32
N ASN A 102 -10.93 7.34 2.30
CA ASN A 102 -9.56 6.93 2.06
C ASN A 102 -9.56 5.57 1.33
N GLY A 103 -8.37 5.01 1.07
CA GLY A 103 -8.27 3.74 0.39
C GLY A 103 -6.85 3.24 0.28
N ILE A 104 -6.73 2.03 -0.24
CA ILE A 104 -5.46 1.39 -0.55
C ILE A 104 -5.44 0.97 -2.02
N LYS A 105 -4.32 1.20 -2.68
CA LYS A 105 -4.03 0.78 -4.04
C LYS A 105 -2.75 -0.03 -4.04
N LEU A 106 -2.80 -1.21 -4.63
CA LEU A 106 -1.68 -2.13 -4.73
C LEU A 106 -0.98 -1.94 -6.08
N ILE A 107 0.33 -1.83 -6.03
CA ILE A 107 1.21 -1.61 -7.19
C ILE A 107 2.23 -2.73 -7.24
N ASP A 108 2.34 -3.40 -8.38
CA ASP A 108 3.31 -4.46 -8.59
C ASP A 108 4.76 -3.94 -8.66
N GLU A 109 5.72 -4.85 -8.69
CA GLU A 109 7.15 -4.52 -8.77
C GLU A 109 7.55 -3.73 -10.02
N ASN A 110 6.73 -3.76 -11.09
CA ASN A 110 6.93 -3.01 -12.32
C ASN A 110 6.31 -1.60 -12.28
N GLY A 111 5.71 -1.22 -11.16
CA GLY A 111 5.07 0.07 -10.98
C GLY A 111 3.66 0.18 -11.55
N SER A 112 3.05 -0.95 -11.91
CA SER A 112 1.68 -1.02 -12.45
C SER A 112 0.67 -1.43 -11.36
N LYS A 113 -0.59 -1.04 -11.54
CA LYS A 113 -1.68 -1.58 -10.71
C LYS A 113 -1.71 -3.10 -10.88
N LEU A 114 -2.00 -3.84 -9.79
CA LEU A 114 -2.21 -5.28 -9.87
C LEU A 114 -3.27 -5.63 -10.91
N GLN A 115 -3.03 -6.74 -11.62
CA GLN A 115 -4.00 -7.29 -12.57
C GLN A 115 -5.28 -7.72 -11.86
N ASP A 116 -6.39 -7.62 -12.55
CA ASP A 116 -7.71 -7.93 -12.00
C ASP A 116 -7.83 -9.38 -11.52
N GLU A 117 -7.14 -10.30 -12.18
CA GLU A 117 -7.06 -11.72 -11.81
C GLU A 117 -6.43 -11.90 -10.44
N ILE A 118 -5.35 -11.16 -10.16
CA ILE A 118 -4.66 -11.20 -8.85
C ILE A 118 -5.54 -10.58 -7.76
N GLU A 119 -6.21 -9.46 -8.05
CA GLU A 119 -7.15 -8.85 -7.10
C GLU A 119 -8.31 -9.79 -6.75
N ILE A 120 -8.82 -10.57 -7.73
CA ILE A 120 -9.85 -11.58 -7.50
C ILE A 120 -9.32 -12.73 -6.62
N GLU A 121 -8.09 -13.17 -6.86
CA GLU A 121 -7.44 -14.22 -6.07
C GLU A 121 -7.24 -13.77 -4.62
N ILE A 122 -6.79 -12.53 -4.40
CA ILE A 122 -6.67 -11.91 -3.08
C ILE A 122 -8.03 -11.92 -2.35
N GLU A 123 -9.10 -11.48 -3.02
CA GLU A 123 -10.43 -11.47 -2.41
C GLU A 123 -10.93 -12.88 -2.04
N ALA A 124 -10.69 -13.86 -2.91
CA ALA A 124 -11.09 -15.25 -2.66
C ALA A 124 -10.33 -15.87 -1.47
N ASN A 125 -9.07 -15.45 -1.25
CA ASN A 125 -8.25 -15.95 -0.15
C ASN A 125 -8.67 -15.36 1.20
N ILE A 126 -9.26 -14.17 1.25
CA ILE A 126 -9.66 -13.51 2.51
C ILE A 126 -10.55 -14.40 3.40
N GLU A 127 -11.40 -15.23 2.82
CA GLU A 127 -12.30 -16.12 3.58
C GLU A 127 -11.57 -17.27 4.29
N ASN A 128 -10.33 -17.56 3.89
CA ASN A 128 -9.53 -18.69 4.37
C ASN A 128 -8.29 -18.29 5.18
N ILE A 129 -8.02 -17.00 5.35
CA ILE A 129 -6.82 -16.53 6.03
C ILE A 129 -7.00 -16.49 7.55
N SER A 130 -5.84 -16.56 8.21
CA SER A 130 -5.70 -16.20 9.63
C SER A 130 -4.64 -15.12 9.74
N LEU A 131 -4.94 -14.04 10.44
CA LEU A 131 -3.96 -12.97 10.67
C LEU A 131 -2.73 -13.52 11.39
N PRO A 132 -1.52 -13.02 11.05
CA PRO A 132 -0.29 -13.46 11.66
C PRO A 132 -0.28 -13.18 13.17
N SER A 133 0.32 -14.07 13.96
CA SER A 133 0.47 -13.91 15.41
C SER A 133 1.51 -12.85 15.81
N ALA A 134 2.46 -12.58 14.93
CA ALA A 134 3.46 -11.51 15.06
C ALA A 134 3.41 -10.64 13.81
N HIS A 135 3.22 -9.34 14.01
CA HIS A 135 3.05 -8.36 12.95
C HIS A 135 4.34 -7.62 12.65
N THR A 136 4.47 -7.15 11.42
CA THR A 136 5.59 -6.29 11.03
C THR A 136 5.55 -4.96 11.79
N SER A 137 6.74 -4.45 12.08
CA SER A 137 6.92 -3.07 12.55
C SER A 137 7.28 -2.15 11.40
N LEU A 138 6.69 -0.97 11.38
CA LEU A 138 7.04 0.07 10.42
C LEU A 138 8.52 0.43 10.51
N LYS A 139 9.16 0.47 9.35
CA LYS A 139 10.48 1.05 9.19
C LYS A 139 10.38 2.38 8.44
N ASN A 140 11.12 3.35 8.93
CA ASN A 140 11.36 4.56 8.17
C ASN A 140 12.53 4.34 7.21
N PRO A 141 12.50 4.95 6.01
CA PRO A 141 13.61 4.82 5.08
C PRO A 141 14.91 5.27 5.75
N LYS A 142 15.93 4.43 5.70
CA LYS A 142 17.27 4.72 6.22
C LYS A 142 18.00 5.81 5.43
N ARG A 143 17.29 6.63 4.64
CA ARG A 143 17.89 7.52 3.66
C ARG A 143 17.57 8.97 3.89
N ASP A 144 18.60 9.76 3.57
CA ASP A 144 18.57 11.21 3.52
C ASP A 144 17.43 11.66 2.59
N ILE A 145 16.46 12.36 3.16
CA ILE A 145 15.36 13.01 2.44
C ILE A 145 15.87 13.79 1.21
N ARG A 146 17.11 14.27 1.23
CA ARG A 146 17.76 14.93 0.10
C ARG A 146 17.85 14.05 -1.15
N PHE A 147 17.97 12.74 -1.02
CA PHE A 147 17.99 11.85 -2.19
C PHE A 147 16.61 11.79 -2.86
N ILE A 148 15.55 11.66 -2.06
CA ILE A 148 14.17 11.68 -2.55
C ILE A 148 13.84 13.05 -3.16
N LEU A 149 14.26 14.14 -2.50
CA LEU A 149 14.05 15.50 -3.00
C LEU A 149 14.80 15.75 -4.32
N ASN A 150 16.07 15.37 -4.41
CA ASN A 150 16.88 15.51 -5.63
C ASN A 150 16.31 14.67 -6.77
N PHE A 151 15.75 13.52 -6.45
CA PHE A 151 15.12 12.67 -7.42
C PHE A 151 13.80 13.28 -7.93
N LEU A 152 12.92 13.76 -7.03
CA LEU A 152 11.69 14.47 -7.41
C LEU A 152 11.98 15.76 -8.20
N ILE A 153 13.03 16.48 -7.85
CA ILE A 153 13.47 17.68 -8.59
C ILE A 153 13.92 17.30 -10.00
N ARG A 154 14.67 16.21 -10.17
CA ARG A 154 15.08 15.73 -11.50
C ARG A 154 13.89 15.31 -12.34
N PHE A 155 12.87 14.68 -11.73
CA PHE A 155 11.65 14.30 -12.41
C PHE A 155 10.82 15.51 -12.85
N LEU A 156 10.71 16.54 -11.99
CA LEU A 156 10.00 17.79 -12.30
C LEU A 156 10.70 18.67 -13.36
N ILE A 157 12.01 18.52 -13.55
CA ILE A 157 12.79 19.28 -14.56
C ILE A 157 12.76 18.57 -15.92
N LEU A 158 12.37 17.28 -15.99
CA LEU A 158 12.30 16.50 -17.22
C LEU A 158 10.91 16.49 -17.88
N ILE A 159 9.92 17.16 -17.28
CA ILE A 159 8.60 17.46 -17.85
C ILE A 159 8.56 18.93 -18.29
#